data_abf0fe53ea7bbf7d98c5d05eea9fc411
#
_entry.id   abf0fe53ea7bbf7d98c5d05eea9fc411
#
_cell.length_a   1.000
_cell.length_b   1.000
_cell.length_c   1.000
_cell.angle_alpha   90.00
_cell.angle_beta   90.00
_cell.angle_gamma   90.00
#
_symmetry.space_group_name_H-M   'P 1'
#
loop_
_entity.id
_entity.type
_entity.pdbx_description
1 polymer ?
#
loop_
_entity_poly.entity_id
_entity_poly.type
_entity_poly.pdbx_seq_one_letter_code
_entity_poly.pdbx_strand_id
1 'polypeptide(L)'
;MKRNTIPTAKMTREEWLQLRRKGIGGSDASVIMGKNPYRSILQLWEEKTGKLPVTDDGNEYTYWGNVMEPIIRKEFMNRTGLKVRQKHAMIFHKDYPYLFADVDGIVTDERGEKCIFEAKTASQYKAEQWEDRVPEEYILQVQHYL
;
A
#
# COMPACT_ATOMS: atom_id res chain seq x y z
N MET A 1 4.22 15.92 21.63
CA MET A 1 4.66 15.07 20.50
C MET A 1 3.56 15.05 19.45
N LYS A 2 3.79 15.56 18.24
CA LYS A 2 2.86 15.36 17.12
C LYS A 2 2.79 13.86 16.84
N ARG A 3 1.58 13.29 16.86
CA ARG A 3 1.40 11.88 16.51
C ARG A 3 1.72 11.70 15.03
N ASN A 4 2.76 10.94 14.71
CA ASN A 4 3.11 10.59 13.32
C ASN A 4 2.11 9.60 12.69
N THR A 5 0.93 9.43 13.29
CA THR A 5 -0.04 8.41 12.90
C THR A 5 -1.43 9.00 12.91
N ILE A 6 -2.16 8.87 11.82
CA ILE A 6 -3.55 9.29 11.68
C ILE A 6 -4.42 8.04 11.55
N PRO A 7 -5.36 7.76 12.50
CA PRO A 7 -6.28 6.64 12.41
C PRO A 7 -7.18 6.75 11.17
N THR A 8 -7.36 5.66 10.43
CA THR A 8 -8.18 5.62 9.20
C THR A 8 -9.48 4.82 9.36
N ALA A 9 -9.63 4.06 10.45
CA ALA A 9 -10.77 3.15 10.65
C ALA A 9 -12.17 3.79 10.58
N LYS A 10 -12.28 5.09 10.81
CA LYS A 10 -13.55 5.84 10.79
C LYS A 10 -13.63 6.84 9.62
N MET A 11 -12.62 6.89 8.77
CA MET A 11 -12.61 7.76 7.61
C MET A 11 -13.54 7.23 6.53
N THR A 12 -14.24 8.13 5.87
CA THR A 12 -14.87 7.83 4.60
C THR A 12 -13.81 7.59 3.53
N ARG A 13 -14.19 6.96 2.44
CA ARG A 13 -13.27 6.74 1.31
C ARG A 13 -12.73 8.06 0.76
N GLU A 14 -13.58 9.06 0.67
CA GLU A 14 -13.20 10.41 0.21
C GLU A 14 -12.18 11.07 1.15
N GLU A 15 -12.42 11.06 2.45
CA GLU A 15 -11.47 11.60 3.45
C GLU A 15 -10.12 10.90 3.37
N TRP A 16 -10.10 9.58 3.19
CA TRP A 16 -8.88 8.79 3.04
C TRP A 16 -8.12 9.18 1.75
N LEU A 17 -8.83 9.33 0.62
CA LEU A 17 -8.24 9.77 -0.65
C LEU A 17 -7.65 11.19 -0.53
N GLN A 18 -8.36 12.11 0.11
CA GLN A 18 -7.87 13.47 0.36
C GLN A 18 -6.63 13.50 1.26
N LEU A 19 -6.57 12.60 2.25
CA LEU A 19 -5.39 12.46 3.10
C LEU A 19 -4.19 11.92 2.29
N ARG A 20 -4.40 10.88 1.48
CA ARG A 20 -3.36 10.33 0.59
C ARG A 20 -2.79 11.35 -0.39
N ARG A 21 -3.60 12.29 -0.83
CA ARG A 21 -3.19 13.35 -1.76
C ARG A 21 -2.13 14.28 -1.17
N LYS A 22 -2.10 14.43 0.14
CA LYS A 22 -1.21 15.36 0.85
C LYS A 22 0.24 14.88 0.95
N GLY A 23 0.54 13.66 0.51
CA GLY A 23 1.88 13.10 0.61
C GLY A 23 2.14 11.97 -0.38
N ILE A 24 3.30 11.36 -0.24
CA ILE A 24 3.78 10.25 -1.06
C ILE A 24 3.60 8.95 -0.27
N GLY A 25 2.79 8.05 -0.81
CA GLY A 25 2.58 6.71 -0.25
C GLY A 25 3.42 5.65 -0.95
N GLY A 26 3.39 4.42 -0.42
CA GLY A 26 4.20 3.33 -0.96
C GLY A 26 3.92 3.02 -2.44
N SER A 27 2.65 3.05 -2.86
CA SER A 27 2.30 2.84 -4.28
C SER A 27 2.79 3.95 -5.22
N ASP A 28 3.15 5.12 -4.69
CA ASP A 28 3.69 6.23 -5.47
C ASP A 28 5.20 6.06 -5.71
N ALA A 29 5.89 5.28 -4.87
CA ALA A 29 7.34 5.10 -4.95
C ALA A 29 7.78 4.55 -6.31
N SER A 30 7.11 3.52 -6.82
CA SER A 30 7.42 2.95 -8.14
C SER A 30 7.18 3.92 -9.29
N VAL A 31 6.19 4.81 -9.16
CA VAL A 31 5.91 5.86 -10.15
C VAL A 31 7.04 6.89 -10.19
N ILE A 32 7.49 7.36 -9.03
CA ILE A 32 8.58 8.31 -8.90
C ILE A 32 9.89 7.73 -9.45
N MET A 33 10.13 6.44 -9.21
CA MET A 33 11.31 5.73 -9.71
C MET A 33 11.21 5.31 -11.19
N GLY A 34 10.12 5.65 -11.89
CA GLY A 34 9.92 5.29 -13.30
C GLY A 34 9.75 3.78 -13.53
N LYS A 35 9.32 3.04 -12.52
CA LYS A 35 9.17 1.57 -12.55
C LYS A 35 7.70 1.12 -12.50
N ASN A 36 6.77 2.05 -12.50
CA ASN A 36 5.35 1.74 -12.52
C ASN A 36 4.83 1.61 -13.97
N PRO A 37 4.28 0.45 -14.36
CA PRO A 37 3.80 0.25 -15.74
C PRO A 37 2.43 0.89 -16.01
N TYR A 38 1.72 1.37 -14.97
CA TYR A 38 0.33 1.80 -15.08
C TYR A 38 0.12 3.30 -14.93
N ARG A 39 1.07 4.01 -14.33
CA ARG A 39 0.93 5.43 -14.00
C ARG A 39 2.24 6.18 -14.23
N SER A 40 2.17 7.32 -14.91
CA SER A 40 3.32 8.18 -15.15
C SER A 40 3.56 9.15 -13.99
N ILE A 41 4.79 9.69 -13.90
CA ILE A 41 5.11 10.71 -12.90
C ILE A 41 4.30 11.99 -13.10
N LEU A 42 3.95 12.33 -14.34
CA LEU A 42 3.10 13.48 -14.65
C LEU A 42 1.70 13.29 -14.07
N GLN A 43 1.07 12.14 -14.30
CA GLN A 43 -0.23 11.81 -13.71
C GLN A 43 -0.20 11.87 -12.18
N LEU A 44 0.86 11.32 -11.56
CA LEU A 44 1.03 11.40 -10.11
C LEU A 44 1.10 12.85 -9.64
N TRP A 45 1.87 13.69 -10.32
CA TRP A 45 2.00 15.10 -9.98
C TRP A 45 0.66 15.84 -10.12
N GLU A 46 -0.09 15.60 -11.19
CA GLU A 46 -1.41 16.21 -11.41
C GLU A 46 -2.41 15.79 -10.32
N GLU A 47 -2.41 14.52 -9.92
CA GLU A 47 -3.21 14.01 -8.81
C GLU A 47 -2.83 14.70 -7.48
N LYS A 48 -1.55 14.75 -7.15
CA LYS A 48 -1.06 15.31 -5.88
C LYS A 48 -1.24 16.83 -5.80
N THR A 49 -1.17 17.54 -6.92
CA THR A 49 -1.35 19.01 -6.98
C THR A 49 -2.79 19.44 -7.20
N GLY A 50 -3.71 18.50 -7.40
CA GLY A 50 -5.12 18.80 -7.57
C GLY A 50 -5.56 19.22 -8.96
N LYS A 51 -4.70 19.05 -9.94
CA LYS A 51 -5.04 19.29 -11.34
C LYS A 51 -5.96 18.22 -11.92
N LEU A 52 -5.80 16.97 -11.45
CA LEU A 52 -6.77 15.92 -11.69
C LEU A 52 -7.66 15.74 -10.45
N PRO A 53 -8.97 15.51 -10.62
CA PRO A 53 -9.83 15.14 -9.53
C PRO A 53 -9.35 13.80 -8.94
N VAL A 54 -9.50 13.65 -7.64
CA VAL A 54 -9.34 12.34 -7.01
C VAL A 54 -10.62 11.56 -7.32
N THR A 55 -10.59 10.78 -8.38
CA THR A 55 -11.67 9.87 -8.71
C THR A 55 -11.35 8.50 -8.12
N ASP A 56 -12.31 7.90 -7.46
CA ASP A 56 -12.25 6.51 -7.02
C ASP A 56 -12.94 5.64 -8.08
N ASP A 57 -12.56 5.83 -9.32
CA ASP A 57 -13.05 5.01 -10.45
C ASP A 57 -12.40 3.62 -10.35
N GLY A 58 -12.65 2.96 -9.20
CA GLY A 58 -12.14 1.62 -8.94
C GLY A 58 -12.46 0.69 -10.09
N ASN A 59 -11.42 0.04 -10.63
CA ASN A 59 -11.59 -1.00 -11.64
C ASN A 59 -11.77 -2.37 -10.97
N GLU A 60 -12.12 -3.38 -11.76
CA GLU A 60 -12.27 -4.77 -11.29
C GLU A 60 -11.04 -5.29 -10.53
N TYR A 61 -9.83 -4.91 -10.93
CA TYR A 61 -8.61 -5.33 -10.23
C TYR A 61 -8.53 -4.74 -8.82
N THR A 62 -8.89 -3.48 -8.65
CA THR A 62 -8.93 -2.82 -7.34
C THR A 62 -10.04 -3.42 -6.48
N TYR A 63 -11.21 -3.66 -7.06
CA TYR A 63 -12.33 -4.29 -6.38
C TYR A 63 -11.92 -5.66 -5.83
N TRP A 64 -11.41 -6.55 -6.69
CA TRP A 64 -11.00 -7.90 -6.28
C TRP A 64 -9.81 -7.88 -5.33
N GLY A 65 -8.89 -6.93 -5.46
CA GLY A 65 -7.82 -6.72 -4.49
C GLY A 65 -8.36 -6.50 -3.08
N ASN A 66 -9.32 -5.60 -2.94
CA ASN A 66 -9.97 -5.29 -1.65
C ASN A 66 -10.76 -6.49 -1.09
N VAL A 67 -11.48 -7.21 -1.95
CA VAL A 67 -12.26 -8.41 -1.54
C VAL A 67 -11.33 -9.53 -1.08
N MET A 68 -10.22 -9.73 -1.78
CA MET A 68 -9.30 -10.83 -1.52
C MET A 68 -8.32 -10.56 -0.36
N GLU A 69 -8.00 -9.33 -0.05
CA GLU A 69 -7.05 -8.98 1.01
C GLU A 69 -7.34 -9.68 2.35
N PRO A 70 -8.56 -9.63 2.92
CA PRO A 70 -8.85 -10.33 4.18
C PRO A 70 -8.77 -11.85 4.06
N ILE A 71 -9.06 -12.41 2.88
CA ILE A 71 -8.96 -13.85 2.61
C ILE A 71 -7.48 -14.26 2.58
N ILE A 72 -6.66 -13.54 1.83
CA ILE A 72 -5.21 -13.76 1.73
C ILE A 72 -4.57 -13.66 3.12
N ARG A 73 -4.92 -12.65 3.90
CA ARG A 73 -4.42 -12.47 5.26
C ARG A 73 -4.79 -13.65 6.16
N LYS A 74 -6.04 -14.13 6.11
CA LYS A 74 -6.48 -15.29 6.88
C LYS A 74 -5.73 -16.56 6.48
N GLU A 75 -5.57 -16.78 5.17
CA GLU A 75 -4.87 -17.94 4.65
C GLU A 75 -3.37 -17.91 4.98
N PHE A 76 -2.74 -16.73 4.90
CA PHE A 76 -1.36 -16.56 5.38
C PHE A 76 -1.22 -16.95 6.86
N MET A 77 -2.10 -16.48 7.73
CA MET A 77 -2.08 -16.84 9.15
C MET A 77 -2.29 -18.35 9.37
N ASN A 78 -3.18 -18.97 8.59
CA ASN A 78 -3.44 -20.41 8.67
C ASN A 78 -2.21 -21.24 8.28
N ARG A 79 -1.52 -20.86 7.22
CA ARG A 79 -0.37 -21.60 6.68
C ARG A 79 0.91 -21.40 7.49
N THR A 80 1.10 -20.21 8.03
CA THR A 80 2.35 -19.85 8.72
C THR A 80 2.27 -19.94 10.23
N GLY A 81 1.07 -19.92 10.81
CA GLY A 81 0.86 -19.76 12.25
C GLY A 81 1.15 -18.36 12.79
N LEU A 82 1.65 -17.46 11.95
CA LEU A 82 1.98 -16.08 12.32
C LEU A 82 0.71 -15.21 12.38
N LYS A 83 0.66 -14.29 13.33
CA LYS A 83 -0.48 -13.38 13.49
C LYS A 83 -0.25 -12.08 12.75
N VAL A 84 -1.14 -11.73 11.83
CA VAL A 84 -1.17 -10.42 11.16
C VAL A 84 -2.09 -9.48 11.93
N ARG A 85 -1.55 -8.34 12.37
CA ARG A 85 -2.33 -7.25 12.99
C ARG A 85 -2.55 -6.16 11.96
N GLN A 86 -3.80 -5.89 11.61
CA GLN A 86 -4.13 -4.76 10.75
C GLN A 86 -3.78 -3.44 11.44
N LYS A 87 -3.26 -2.53 10.64
CA LYS A 87 -2.93 -1.19 11.08
C LYS A 87 -3.86 -0.18 10.38
N HIS A 88 -5.05 0.04 10.93
CA HIS A 88 -6.00 1.03 10.40
C HIS A 88 -5.53 2.46 10.66
N ALA A 89 -4.40 2.82 10.09
CA ALA A 89 -3.82 4.15 10.26
C ALA A 89 -2.75 4.44 9.20
N MET A 90 -2.73 5.65 8.68
CA MET A 90 -1.58 6.18 7.94
C MET A 90 -0.48 6.58 8.91
N ILE A 91 0.73 6.11 8.68
CA ILE A 91 1.93 6.36 9.47
C ILE A 91 2.82 7.31 8.68
N PHE A 92 3.06 8.50 9.22
CA PHE A 92 3.89 9.51 8.57
C PHE A 92 5.33 9.41 9.05
N HIS A 93 6.28 9.59 8.12
CA HIS A 93 7.69 9.61 8.45
C HIS A 93 8.00 10.76 9.43
N LYS A 94 8.85 10.48 10.41
CA LYS A 94 9.15 11.43 11.49
C LYS A 94 9.81 12.71 10.98
N ASP A 95 10.80 12.55 10.10
CA ASP A 95 11.65 13.64 9.60
C ASP A 95 11.17 14.18 8.25
N TYR A 96 10.41 13.37 7.50
CA TYR A 96 9.85 13.71 6.20
C TYR A 96 8.33 13.52 6.19
N PRO A 97 7.55 14.42 6.81
CA PRO A 97 6.12 14.22 7.04
C PRO A 97 5.26 14.18 5.77
N TYR A 98 5.83 14.43 4.62
CA TYR A 98 5.18 14.20 3.32
C TYR A 98 5.28 12.75 2.84
N LEU A 99 6.08 11.90 3.49
CA LEU A 99 6.11 10.46 3.26
C LEU A 99 5.21 9.75 4.25
N PHE A 100 4.39 8.83 3.77
CA PHE A 100 3.54 8.02 4.63
C PHE A 100 3.47 6.56 4.19
N ALA A 101 3.19 5.69 5.15
CA ALA A 101 2.88 4.28 4.95
C ALA A 101 1.43 4.00 5.33
N ASP A 102 0.74 3.21 4.50
CA ASP A 102 -0.59 2.65 4.76
C ASP A 102 -0.46 1.16 4.44
N VAL A 103 -0.18 0.36 5.47
CA VAL A 103 0.18 -1.05 5.35
C VAL A 103 -1.01 -1.95 5.64
N ASP A 104 -1.15 -3.06 4.91
CA ASP A 104 -2.22 -4.04 5.08
C ASP A 104 -2.14 -4.74 6.46
N GLY A 105 -0.94 -4.85 7.00
CA GLY A 105 -0.74 -5.40 8.32
C GLY A 105 0.70 -5.44 8.80
N ILE A 106 0.84 -5.77 10.08
CA ILE A 106 2.13 -6.01 10.73
C ILE A 106 2.13 -7.43 11.25
N VAL A 107 3.16 -8.17 10.91
CA VAL A 107 3.44 -9.52 11.41
C VAL A 107 4.58 -9.44 12.42
N THR A 108 4.53 -10.26 13.46
CA THR A 108 5.69 -10.52 14.30
C THR A 108 6.20 -11.92 13.94
N ASP A 109 7.44 -12.00 13.50
CA ASP A 109 8.07 -13.26 13.11
C ASP A 109 8.48 -14.11 14.34
N GLU A 110 9.06 -15.26 14.08
CA GLU A 110 9.49 -16.20 15.14
C GLU A 110 10.62 -15.64 16.02
N ARG A 111 11.35 -14.63 15.54
CA ARG A 111 12.42 -13.94 16.28
C ARG A 111 11.88 -12.77 17.10
N GLY A 112 10.60 -12.46 17.00
CA GLY A 112 9.96 -11.31 17.62
C GLY A 112 10.14 -10.00 16.84
N GLU A 113 10.69 -10.06 15.63
CA GLU A 113 10.86 -8.91 14.75
C GLU A 113 9.56 -8.54 14.05
N LYS A 114 9.34 -7.24 13.86
CA LYS A 114 8.16 -6.74 13.15
C LYS A 114 8.43 -6.67 11.66
N CYS A 115 7.58 -7.34 10.89
CA CYS A 115 7.61 -7.36 9.44
C CYS A 115 6.34 -6.74 8.88
N ILE A 116 6.43 -6.14 7.70
CA ILE A 116 5.27 -5.64 6.97
C ILE A 116 4.57 -6.81 6.28
N PHE A 117 3.25 -6.86 6.39
CA PHE A 117 2.41 -7.71 5.58
C PHE A 117 1.75 -6.86 4.49
N GLU A 118 1.93 -7.24 3.25
CA GLU A 118 1.34 -6.59 2.07
C GLU A 118 0.71 -7.67 1.18
N ALA A 119 -0.60 -7.61 1.00
CA ALA A 119 -1.35 -8.56 0.16
C ALA A 119 -1.41 -8.06 -1.28
N LYS A 120 -1.10 -8.93 -2.24
CA LYS A 120 -1.22 -8.63 -3.66
C LYS A 120 -2.00 -9.71 -4.39
N THR A 121 -2.90 -9.28 -5.26
CA THR A 121 -3.53 -10.12 -6.26
C THR A 121 -2.93 -9.84 -7.63
N ALA A 122 -2.75 -10.87 -8.42
CA ALA A 122 -2.26 -10.75 -9.79
C ALA A 122 -3.11 -11.60 -10.73
N SER A 123 -3.27 -11.13 -11.97
CA SER A 123 -3.89 -11.93 -13.02
C SER A 123 -2.98 -13.10 -13.37
N GLN A 124 -3.58 -14.25 -13.71
CA GLN A 124 -2.84 -15.43 -14.19
C GLN A 124 -1.94 -15.11 -15.41
N TYR A 125 -2.31 -14.12 -16.22
CA TYR A 125 -1.49 -13.69 -17.37
C TYR A 125 -0.19 -12.97 -16.98
N LYS A 126 -0.02 -12.66 -15.68
CA LYS A 126 1.19 -12.07 -15.13
C LYS A 126 1.97 -13.04 -14.24
N ALA A 127 1.60 -14.32 -14.23
CA ALA A 127 2.25 -15.33 -13.40
C ALA A 127 3.76 -15.37 -13.59
N GLU A 128 4.25 -15.31 -14.86
CA GLU A 128 5.68 -15.28 -15.18
C GLU A 128 6.47 -14.17 -14.47
N GLN A 129 5.82 -13.03 -14.18
CA GLN A 129 6.47 -11.92 -13.47
C GLN A 129 6.74 -12.25 -11.99
N TRP A 130 6.08 -13.28 -11.45
CA TRP A 130 6.14 -13.71 -10.05
C TRP A 130 6.89 -15.05 -9.85
N GLU A 131 7.32 -15.73 -10.91
CA GLU A 131 7.91 -17.09 -10.80
C GLU A 131 9.18 -17.08 -9.94
N ASP A 132 10.13 -16.18 -10.23
CA ASP A 132 11.42 -16.15 -9.57
C ASP A 132 11.66 -14.89 -8.69
N ARG A 133 10.73 -13.94 -8.70
CA ARG A 133 10.90 -12.65 -8.01
C ARG A 133 9.58 -11.95 -7.73
N VAL A 134 9.61 -11.04 -6.78
CA VAL A 134 8.55 -10.05 -6.62
C VAL A 134 8.76 -8.94 -7.67
N PRO A 135 7.74 -8.51 -8.42
CA PRO A 135 7.87 -7.39 -9.36
C PRO A 135 8.40 -6.12 -8.69
N GLU A 136 9.24 -5.38 -9.40
CA GLU A 136 10.03 -4.26 -8.85
C GLU A 136 9.15 -3.15 -8.25
N GLU A 137 7.99 -2.88 -8.85
CA GLU A 137 7.03 -1.90 -8.33
C GLU A 137 6.54 -2.23 -6.91
N TYR A 138 6.41 -3.50 -6.56
CA TYR A 138 5.98 -3.92 -5.21
C TYR A 138 7.16 -3.95 -4.23
N ILE A 139 8.37 -4.27 -4.69
CA ILE A 139 9.58 -4.13 -3.88
C ILE A 139 9.75 -2.68 -3.45
N LEU A 140 9.64 -1.73 -4.39
CA LEU A 140 9.74 -0.29 -4.11
C LEU A 140 8.65 0.19 -3.13
N GLN A 141 7.44 -0.35 -3.25
CA GLN A 141 6.36 -0.04 -2.31
C GLN A 141 6.72 -0.46 -0.88
N VAL A 142 7.21 -1.69 -0.70
CA VAL A 142 7.57 -2.20 0.63
C VAL A 142 8.82 -1.49 1.18
N GLN A 143 9.81 -1.21 0.33
CA GLN A 143 10.99 -0.43 0.74
C GLN A 143 10.62 0.98 1.22
N HIS A 144 9.61 1.61 0.64
CA HIS A 144 9.09 2.89 1.10
C HIS A 144 8.49 2.81 2.52
N TYR A 145 7.97 1.65 2.92
CA TYR A 145 7.36 1.45 4.23
C TYR A 145 8.38 1.19 5.36
N LEU A 146 9.61 0.78 5.02
CA LEU A 146 10.69 0.46 5.95
C LEU A 146 11.52 1.69 6.31
#